data_5152f73df93b4234998569bb78e483f9
#
_entry.id   5152f73df93b4234998569bb78e483f9
#
_cell.length_a   1.000
_cell.length_b   1.000
_cell.length_c   1.000
_cell.angle_alpha   90.00
_cell.angle_beta   90.00
_cell.angle_gamma   90.00
#
_symmetry.space_group_name_H-M   'P 1'
#
loop_
_entity.id
_entity.type
_entity.pdbx_description
1 polymer ?
#
loop_
_entity_poly.entity_id
_entity_poly.type
_entity_poly.pdbx_seq_one_letter_code
_entity_poly.pdbx_strand_id
1 'polypeptide(L)'
;MRNLARLRSFIKDMTRAVERHGGDEPRMLDEGEKLLRGLIAVDDWLPEEFAAPSPQGYRQYLLHCDPLERFSVVSFAWLPGQRTPIHDHTVWGL
;
A
#
# COMPACT_ATOMS: atom_id res chain seq x y z
N MET A 1 15.45 -10.20 10.12
CA MET A 1 15.49 -9.09 9.13
C MET A 1 14.35 -9.25 8.15
N ARG A 2 13.61 -8.19 7.91
CA ARG A 2 12.51 -8.20 6.95
C ARG A 2 13.05 -8.17 5.51
N ASN A 3 12.30 -8.81 4.61
CA ASN A 3 12.69 -8.92 3.21
C ASN A 3 12.13 -7.75 2.39
N LEU A 4 12.86 -6.64 2.35
CA LEU A 4 12.46 -5.47 1.59
C LEU A 4 12.40 -5.71 0.07
N ALA A 5 13.01 -6.79 -0.42
CA ALA A 5 12.96 -7.13 -1.84
C ALA A 5 11.53 -7.39 -2.31
N ARG A 6 10.67 -7.96 -1.46
CA ARG A 6 9.26 -8.16 -1.79
C ARG A 6 8.53 -6.84 -2.00
N LEU A 7 8.74 -5.87 -1.10
CA LEU A 7 8.14 -4.55 -1.23
C LEU A 7 8.65 -3.83 -2.48
N ARG A 8 9.95 -3.89 -2.73
CA ARG A 8 10.55 -3.28 -3.92
C ARG A 8 10.00 -3.88 -5.21
N SER A 9 9.86 -5.20 -5.26
CA SER A 9 9.27 -5.89 -6.41
C SER A 9 7.82 -5.48 -6.61
N PHE A 10 7.05 -5.39 -5.54
CA PHE A 10 5.68 -4.93 -5.60
C PHE A 10 5.58 -3.50 -6.18
N ILE A 11 6.41 -2.58 -5.70
CA ILE A 11 6.42 -1.20 -6.16
C ILE A 11 6.79 -1.13 -7.65
N LYS A 12 7.78 -1.92 -8.07
CA LYS A 12 8.20 -2.00 -9.47
C LYS A 12 7.06 -2.52 -10.36
N ASP A 13 6.40 -3.58 -9.91
CA ASP A 13 5.29 -4.18 -10.67
C ASP A 13 4.09 -3.25 -10.72
N MET A 14 3.78 -2.54 -9.63
CA MET A 14 2.72 -1.54 -9.62
C MET A 14 3.03 -0.38 -10.57
N THR A 15 4.27 0.08 -10.60
CA THR A 15 4.70 1.13 -11.52
C THR A 15 4.45 0.71 -12.97
N ARG A 16 4.82 -0.53 -13.30
CA ARG A 16 4.58 -1.08 -14.64
C ARG A 16 3.10 -1.22 -14.96
N ALA A 17 2.30 -1.63 -13.99
CA ALA A 17 0.85 -1.76 -14.16
C ALA A 17 0.21 -0.40 -14.44
N VAL A 18 0.59 0.63 -13.69
CA VAL A 18 0.11 2.00 -13.90
C VAL A 18 0.50 2.51 -15.29
N GLU A 19 1.73 2.25 -15.73
CA GLU A 19 2.19 2.64 -17.05
C GLU A 19 1.44 1.91 -18.17
N ARG A 20 1.16 0.61 -17.96
CA ARG A 20 0.50 -0.24 -18.95
C ARG A 20 -0.97 0.11 -19.14
N HIS A 21 -1.67 0.39 -18.04
CA HIS A 21 -3.12 0.58 -18.06
C HIS A 21 -3.57 2.04 -18.10
N GLY A 22 -2.66 2.99 -17.94
CA GLY A 22 -2.88 4.42 -18.13
C GLY A 22 -4.21 4.92 -17.55
N GLY A 23 -5.19 5.19 -18.40
CA GLY A 23 -6.51 5.66 -17.99
C GLY A 23 -7.54 4.56 -17.80
N ASP A 24 -7.18 3.28 -17.88
CA ASP A 24 -8.10 2.16 -17.69
C ASP A 24 -8.11 1.71 -16.25
N GLU A 25 -8.89 2.41 -15.43
CA GLU A 25 -8.96 2.16 -13.99
C GLU A 25 -9.41 0.74 -13.63
N PRO A 26 -10.45 0.13 -14.27
CA PRO A 26 -10.83 -1.24 -13.93
C PRO A 26 -9.69 -2.26 -14.13
N ARG A 27 -8.94 -2.15 -15.22
CA ARG A 27 -7.80 -3.05 -15.46
C ARG A 27 -6.67 -2.79 -14.49
N MET A 28 -6.43 -1.52 -14.16
CA MET A 28 -5.40 -1.14 -13.19
C MET A 28 -5.71 -1.75 -11.82
N LEU A 29 -6.96 -1.64 -11.37
CA LEU A 29 -7.38 -2.19 -10.08
C LEU A 29 -7.32 -3.72 -10.07
N ASP A 30 -7.70 -4.38 -11.15
CA ASP A 30 -7.62 -5.84 -11.25
C ASP A 30 -6.18 -6.34 -11.12
N GLU A 31 -5.26 -5.75 -11.86
CA GLU A 31 -3.84 -6.12 -11.78
C GLU A 31 -3.23 -5.75 -10.44
N GLY A 32 -3.55 -4.56 -9.93
CA GLY A 32 -3.06 -4.11 -8.63
C GLY A 32 -3.51 -5.00 -7.49
N GLU A 33 -4.76 -5.47 -7.52
CA GLU A 33 -5.27 -6.41 -6.53
C GLU A 33 -4.47 -7.70 -6.53
N LYS A 34 -4.16 -8.25 -7.69
CA LYS A 34 -3.37 -9.47 -7.79
C LYS A 34 -1.97 -9.27 -7.23
N LEU A 35 -1.34 -8.15 -7.54
CA LEU A 35 -0.02 -7.82 -7.01
C LEU A 35 -0.05 -7.67 -5.49
N LEU A 36 -1.05 -6.97 -4.98
CA LEU A 36 -1.19 -6.77 -3.53
C LEU A 36 -1.44 -8.09 -2.80
N ARG A 37 -2.28 -8.96 -3.34
CA ARG A 37 -2.51 -10.29 -2.76
C ARG A 37 -1.23 -11.10 -2.67
N GLY A 38 -0.38 -11.02 -3.70
CA GLY A 38 0.92 -11.68 -3.68
C GLY A 38 1.83 -11.14 -2.61
N LEU A 39 1.84 -9.83 -2.40
CA LEU A 39 2.66 -9.20 -1.38
C LEU A 39 2.22 -9.60 0.04
N ILE A 40 0.93 -9.52 0.32
CA ILE A 40 0.41 -9.78 1.67
C ILE A 40 0.29 -11.26 2.02
N ALA A 41 0.51 -12.15 1.04
CA ALA A 41 0.46 -13.60 1.27
C ALA A 41 1.52 -14.07 2.27
N VAL A 42 2.63 -13.34 2.39
CA VAL A 42 3.71 -13.66 3.34
C VAL A 42 4.04 -12.40 4.13
N ASP A 43 4.07 -12.52 5.44
CA ASP A 43 4.34 -11.39 6.35
C ASP A 43 5.83 -11.33 6.70
N ASP A 44 6.65 -10.96 5.71
CA ASP A 44 8.10 -10.90 5.88
C ASP A 44 8.76 -9.63 5.32
N TRP A 45 7.97 -8.67 4.84
CA TRP A 45 8.48 -7.55 4.05
C TRP A 45 8.35 -6.18 4.71
N LEU A 46 7.40 -6.00 5.64
CA LEU A 46 7.19 -4.70 6.30
C LEU A 46 8.10 -4.57 7.52
N PRO A 47 8.99 -3.57 7.57
CA PRO A 47 9.79 -3.31 8.77
C PRO A 47 8.88 -3.03 9.98
N GLU A 48 9.30 -3.51 11.15
CA GLU A 48 8.47 -3.40 12.37
C GLU A 48 8.17 -1.95 12.73
N GLU A 49 9.10 -1.04 12.50
CA GLU A 49 8.87 0.39 12.77
C GLU A 49 7.73 0.99 11.94
N PHE A 50 7.40 0.40 10.79
CA PHE A 50 6.28 0.83 9.95
C PHE A 50 4.99 0.07 10.23
N ALA A 51 5.00 -0.80 11.22
CA ALA A 51 3.83 -1.53 11.66
C ALA A 51 3.47 -1.26 13.13
N ALA A 52 4.24 -0.38 13.80
CA ALA A 52 4.09 -0.13 15.22
C ALA A 52 2.86 0.74 15.50
N PRO A 53 1.87 0.25 16.27
CA PRO A 53 0.71 1.05 16.64
C PRO A 53 1.05 2.03 17.75
N SER A 54 0.15 3.00 17.99
CA SER A 54 0.30 3.98 19.06
C SER A 54 -0.97 4.02 19.90
N PRO A 55 -0.86 4.12 21.25
CA PRO A 55 -2.05 4.27 22.10
C PRO A 55 -2.77 5.61 21.92
N GLN A 56 -2.14 6.58 21.25
CA GLN A 56 -2.71 7.91 21.03
C GLN A 56 -3.63 7.98 19.81
N GLY A 57 -3.66 6.94 18.97
CA GLY A 57 -4.47 6.89 17.78
C GLY A 57 -3.81 6.00 16.72
N TYR A 58 -4.49 5.80 15.60
CA TYR A 58 -3.90 5.04 14.52
C TYR A 58 -2.68 5.78 13.94
N ARG A 59 -1.76 5.02 13.36
CA ARG A 59 -0.60 5.55 12.66
C ARG A 59 -0.65 5.23 11.19
N GLN A 60 -0.13 6.15 10.39
CA GLN A 60 -0.02 5.98 8.95
C GLN A 60 1.44 6.19 8.55
N TYR A 61 1.98 5.24 7.78
CA TYR A 61 3.36 5.28 7.32
C TYR A 61 3.38 5.27 5.80
N LEU A 62 4.03 6.28 5.21
CA LEU A 62 4.22 6.32 3.77
C LEU A 62 5.40 5.42 3.40
N LEU A 63 5.14 4.34 2.67
CA LEU A 63 6.18 3.40 2.25
C LEU A 63 6.78 3.78 0.90
N HIS A 64 5.97 4.38 0.02
CA HIS A 64 6.42 4.80 -1.31
C HIS A 64 5.47 5.84 -1.88
N CYS A 65 6.04 6.82 -2.56
CA CYS A 65 5.28 7.78 -3.36
C CYS A 65 5.88 7.77 -4.77
N ASP A 66 5.03 7.50 -5.77
CA ASP A 66 5.47 7.49 -7.15
C ASP A 66 6.00 8.88 -7.55
N PRO A 67 7.18 9.00 -8.21
CA PRO A 67 7.71 10.30 -8.62
C PRO A 67 6.79 11.11 -9.52
N LEU A 68 5.90 10.45 -10.25
CA LEU A 68 4.90 11.12 -11.11
C LEU A 68 3.55 11.26 -10.43
N GLU A 69 3.49 10.98 -9.12
CA GLU A 69 2.29 11.15 -8.29
C GLU A 69 1.08 10.33 -8.76
N ARG A 70 1.32 9.17 -9.40
CA ARG A 70 0.25 8.33 -9.93
C ARG A 70 -0.33 7.40 -8.86
N PHE A 71 0.49 7.01 -7.85
CA PHE A 71 0.06 6.17 -6.74
C PHE A 71 0.99 6.33 -5.55
N SER A 72 0.53 5.88 -4.39
CA SER A 72 1.36 5.78 -3.20
C SER A 72 1.06 4.46 -2.49
N VAL A 73 2.00 4.02 -1.67
CA VAL A 73 1.85 2.81 -0.84
C VAL A 73 1.99 3.25 0.61
N VAL A 74 0.97 2.94 1.40
CA VAL A 74 0.96 3.31 2.82
C VAL A 74 0.62 2.09 3.66
N SER A 75 1.12 2.06 4.90
CA SER A 75 0.67 1.11 5.89
C SER A 75 -0.07 1.85 7.00
N PHE A 76 -1.08 1.19 7.56
CA PHE A 76 -1.81 1.70 8.70
C PHE A 76 -1.58 0.77 9.88
N ALA A 77 -1.36 1.34 11.05
CA ALA A 77 -1.22 0.57 12.27
C ALA A 77 -2.11 1.17 13.35
N TRP A 78 -2.98 0.35 13.94
CA TRP A 78 -3.81 0.79 15.05
C TRP A 78 -4.03 -0.37 16.03
N LEU A 79 -4.30 0.03 17.29
CA LEU A 79 -4.65 -0.90 18.36
C LEU A 79 -6.14 -1.24 18.27
N PRO A 80 -6.58 -2.36 18.89
CA PRO A 80 -8.01 -2.69 18.96
C PRO A 80 -8.82 -1.50 19.49
N GLY A 81 -9.93 -1.21 18.83
CA GLY A 81 -10.83 -0.11 19.20
C GLY A 81 -10.47 1.24 18.61
N GLN A 82 -9.29 1.42 18.06
CA GLN A 82 -8.96 2.66 17.36
C GLN A 82 -9.68 2.70 16.01
N ARG A 83 -10.03 3.90 15.57
CA ARG A 83 -10.77 4.12 14.32
C ARG A 83 -10.19 5.29 13.55
N THR A 84 -10.35 5.24 12.23
CA THR A 84 -10.09 6.40 11.38
C THR A 84 -11.37 7.24 11.27
N PRO A 85 -11.25 8.57 11.09
CA PRO A 85 -12.43 9.38 10.77
C PRO A 85 -13.06 8.92 9.44
N ILE A 86 -14.36 9.06 9.33
CA ILE A 86 -15.06 8.80 8.08
C ILE A 86 -14.64 9.87 7.06
N HIS A 87 -14.22 9.43 5.89
CA HIS A 87 -13.79 10.34 4.83
C HIS A 87 -14.14 9.75 3.47
N ASP A 88 -14.14 10.60 2.46
CA ASP A 88 -14.48 10.22 1.10
C ASP A 88 -13.21 10.13 0.26
N HIS A 89 -13.06 9.03 -0.48
CA HIS A 89 -11.94 8.83 -1.39
C HIS A 89 -12.35 9.19 -2.81
N THR A 90 -11.76 10.23 -3.36
CA THR A 90 -12.04 10.68 -4.73
C THR A 90 -11.14 10.00 -5.76
N VAL A 91 -10.22 9.14 -5.31
CA VAL A 91 -9.29 8.37 -6.15
C VAL A 91 -9.43 6.89 -5.83
N TRP A 92 -8.95 6.04 -6.75
CA TRP A 92 -9.00 4.61 -6.51
C TRP A 92 -8.08 4.19 -5.34
N GLY A 93 -8.41 3.05 -4.73
CA GLY A 93 -7.62 2.46 -3.66
C GLY A 93 -7.76 0.95 -3.62
N LEU A 94 -6.79 0.32 -3.03
CA LEU A 94 -6.73 -1.14 -2.86
C LEU A 94 -6.63 -1.53 -1.39
#